data_c5e534275175855646c457e8cf4a8fd3
#
_entry.id   c5e534275175855646c457e8cf4a8fd3
#
_cell.length_a   1.000
_cell.length_b   1.000
_cell.length_c   1.000
_cell.angle_alpha   90.00
_cell.angle_beta   90.00
_cell.angle_gamma   90.00
#
_symmetry.space_group_name_H-M   'P 1'
#
loop_
_entity.id
_entity.type
_entity.pdbx_description
1 polymer ?
#
loop_
_entity_poly.entity_id
_entity_poly.type
_entity_poly.pdbx_seq_one_letter_code
_entity_poly.pdbx_strand_id
1 'polypeptide(L)'
;MQKGATMKNSAVRSIILAVIFGTAMAAFAGPRAERARYEAKRQEKKEASAAQARRWAHYLSDEGALGAIGWKEYVVNPAAKGPVSLVVVLGGRESIGDEHRPSEPPPALDPLITYAKTGSKGKIVILVPQLPVNDGQKAGRRQMRQGPAAPNGADKLPELVRARVEKHGVPPARVFATGVSLGGHEIYRLLVREPKLFARAVIVSAVGDAEKAGDVQAELRVYHGADDEVIAFGRAKTMVDAVNAKNPGRASLVTLKGKRHRDAAEAAYSKSDCWKWLLR
;
A
#
# COMPACT_ATOMS: atom_id res chain seq x y z
N MET A 1 -45.68 27.29 39.23
CA MET A 1 -45.15 26.77 37.98
C MET A 1 -43.66 26.55 38.13
N GLN A 2 -43.26 25.35 38.49
CA GLN A 2 -41.85 24.91 38.48
C GLN A 2 -41.87 23.35 38.55
N LYS A 3 -41.95 22.70 37.42
CA LYS A 3 -41.63 21.24 37.26
C LYS A 3 -41.07 21.09 35.84
N GLY A 4 -39.74 20.96 35.73
CA GLY A 4 -39.13 20.72 34.40
C GLY A 4 -37.61 20.67 34.30
N ALA A 5 -36.89 20.61 35.45
CA ALA A 5 -35.41 20.69 35.42
C ALA A 5 -34.67 19.43 35.95
N THR A 6 -35.37 18.41 36.45
CA THR A 6 -34.72 17.28 37.18
C THR A 6 -34.51 16.01 36.39
N MET A 7 -35.04 15.91 35.18
CA MET A 7 -34.93 14.65 34.38
C MET A 7 -33.71 14.55 33.42
N LYS A 8 -33.06 15.67 33.11
CA LYS A 8 -31.90 15.66 32.19
C LYS A 8 -30.55 15.25 32.82
N ASN A 9 -30.45 15.29 34.14
CA ASN A 9 -29.19 14.97 34.83
C ASN A 9 -28.97 13.48 35.12
N SER A 10 -29.99 12.65 35.08
CA SER A 10 -29.86 11.21 35.38
C SER A 10 -29.27 10.43 34.17
N ALA A 11 -29.70 10.76 32.95
CA ALA A 11 -29.21 10.10 31.75
C ALA A 11 -27.73 10.44 31.46
N VAL A 12 -27.32 11.68 31.67
CA VAL A 12 -25.93 12.11 31.51
C VAL A 12 -25.02 11.49 32.57
N ARG A 13 -25.48 11.36 33.81
CA ARG A 13 -24.74 10.65 34.87
C ARG A 13 -24.60 9.15 34.58
N SER A 14 -25.60 8.51 34.02
CA SER A 14 -25.52 7.09 33.64
C SER A 14 -24.55 6.85 32.49
N ILE A 15 -24.51 7.73 31.50
CA ILE A 15 -23.55 7.64 30.38
C ILE A 15 -22.11 7.88 30.85
N ILE A 16 -21.90 8.87 31.72
CA ILE A 16 -20.56 9.14 32.29
C ILE A 16 -20.07 7.99 33.18
N LEU A 17 -20.95 7.38 33.99
CA LEU A 17 -20.60 6.20 34.78
C LEU A 17 -20.26 4.99 33.89
N ALA A 18 -21.01 4.77 32.80
CA ALA A 18 -20.75 3.67 31.85
C ALA A 18 -19.40 3.84 31.13
N VAL A 19 -19.03 5.08 30.78
CA VAL A 19 -17.73 5.37 30.15
C VAL A 19 -16.58 5.21 31.15
N ILE A 20 -16.74 5.68 32.41
CA ILE A 20 -15.72 5.54 33.46
C ILE A 20 -15.56 4.08 33.89
N PHE A 21 -16.65 3.31 34.02
CA PHE A 21 -16.58 1.87 34.33
C PHE A 21 -16.03 1.06 33.14
N GLY A 22 -16.36 1.42 31.90
CA GLY A 22 -15.82 0.80 30.70
C GLY A 22 -14.30 1.01 30.54
N THR A 23 -13.79 2.18 30.89
CA THR A 23 -12.34 2.47 30.86
C THR A 23 -11.59 1.87 32.04
N ALA A 24 -12.20 1.79 33.24
CA ALA A 24 -11.60 1.16 34.40
C ALA A 24 -11.50 -0.37 34.27
N MET A 25 -12.50 -1.05 33.63
CA MET A 25 -12.42 -2.47 33.35
C MET A 25 -11.39 -2.81 32.24
N ALA A 26 -11.03 -1.87 31.39
CA ALA A 26 -9.98 -2.08 30.39
C ALA A 26 -8.57 -2.15 31.00
N ALA A 27 -8.35 -1.55 32.16
CA ALA A 27 -7.06 -1.55 32.86
C ALA A 27 -6.77 -2.85 33.64
N PHE A 28 -7.76 -3.72 33.86
CA PHE A 28 -7.66 -4.99 34.59
C PHE A 28 -7.86 -6.23 33.72
N ALA A 29 -7.79 -6.09 32.42
CA ALA A 29 -7.87 -7.22 31.50
C ALA A 29 -6.56 -8.03 31.59
N GLY A 30 -6.58 -9.12 32.32
CA GLY A 30 -5.44 -10.03 32.44
C GLY A 30 -5.03 -10.61 31.06
N PRO A 31 -3.87 -11.27 30.98
CA PRO A 31 -3.27 -11.74 29.70
C PRO A 31 -4.21 -12.56 28.81
N ARG A 32 -5.20 -13.25 29.39
CA ARG A 32 -6.23 -13.99 28.64
C ARG A 32 -7.19 -13.06 27.86
N ALA A 33 -7.59 -11.94 28.46
CA ALA A 33 -8.50 -10.99 27.81
C ALA A 33 -7.79 -10.18 26.71
N GLU A 34 -6.52 -9.85 26.88
CA GLU A 34 -5.70 -9.25 25.83
C GLU A 34 -5.52 -10.20 24.65
N ARG A 35 -5.25 -11.48 24.92
CA ARG A 35 -5.15 -12.50 23.88
C ARG A 35 -6.47 -12.68 23.13
N ALA A 36 -7.60 -12.75 23.83
CA ALA A 36 -8.91 -12.85 23.22
C ALA A 36 -9.23 -11.63 22.34
N ARG A 37 -8.90 -10.41 22.80
CA ARG A 37 -9.04 -9.18 21.99
C ARG A 37 -8.14 -9.21 20.74
N TYR A 38 -6.92 -9.69 20.86
CA TYR A 38 -6.01 -9.84 19.73
C TYR A 38 -6.55 -10.85 18.73
N GLU A 39 -7.03 -12.00 19.19
CA GLU A 39 -7.60 -13.06 18.35
C GLU A 39 -8.89 -12.57 17.65
N ALA A 40 -9.76 -11.85 18.35
CA ALA A 40 -10.96 -11.24 17.77
C ALA A 40 -10.63 -10.23 16.66
N LYS A 41 -9.70 -9.30 16.90
CA LYS A 41 -9.23 -8.36 15.89
C LYS A 41 -8.58 -9.05 14.70
N ARG A 42 -7.84 -10.13 14.94
CA ARG A 42 -7.25 -10.93 13.87
C ARG A 42 -8.31 -11.62 13.01
N GLN A 43 -9.36 -12.12 13.64
CA GLN A 43 -10.48 -12.76 12.94
C GLN A 43 -11.28 -11.75 12.13
N GLU A 44 -11.64 -10.61 12.73
CA GLU A 44 -12.30 -9.50 12.03
C GLU A 44 -11.51 -9.06 10.78
N LYS A 45 -10.19 -8.94 10.93
CA LYS A 45 -9.30 -8.57 9.83
C LYS A 45 -9.26 -9.62 8.72
N LYS A 46 -9.28 -10.91 9.07
CA LYS A 46 -9.37 -12.01 8.09
C LYS A 46 -10.70 -11.97 7.33
N GLU A 47 -11.80 -11.74 8.03
CA GLU A 47 -13.13 -11.67 7.43
C GLU A 47 -13.27 -10.47 6.49
N ALA A 48 -12.75 -9.30 6.90
CA ALA A 48 -12.70 -8.10 6.05
C ALA A 48 -11.86 -8.34 4.79
N SER A 49 -10.68 -8.97 4.93
CA SER A 49 -9.82 -9.33 3.79
C SER A 49 -10.50 -10.33 2.84
N ALA A 50 -11.17 -11.35 3.38
CA ALA A 50 -11.93 -12.31 2.59
C ALA A 50 -13.15 -11.67 1.89
N ALA A 51 -13.83 -10.74 2.56
CA ALA A 51 -14.92 -9.97 1.97
C ALA A 51 -14.42 -9.07 0.84
N GLN A 52 -13.29 -8.42 1.02
CA GLN A 52 -12.64 -7.62 -0.02
C GLN A 52 -12.22 -8.48 -1.22
N ALA A 53 -11.61 -9.65 -0.97
CA ALA A 53 -11.24 -10.58 -2.04
C ALA A 53 -12.47 -11.05 -2.83
N ARG A 54 -13.58 -11.38 -2.15
CA ARG A 54 -14.86 -11.75 -2.82
C ARG A 54 -15.44 -10.59 -3.63
N ARG A 55 -15.37 -9.36 -3.12
CA ARG A 55 -15.83 -8.16 -3.82
C ARG A 55 -15.18 -7.95 -5.18
N TRP A 56 -13.91 -8.31 -5.30
CA TRP A 56 -13.13 -8.10 -6.53
C TRP A 56 -12.89 -9.37 -7.34
N ALA A 57 -13.40 -10.52 -6.88
CA ALA A 57 -13.20 -11.81 -7.55
C ALA A 57 -13.60 -11.81 -9.02
N HIS A 58 -14.65 -11.06 -9.39
CA HIS A 58 -15.09 -10.95 -10.77
C HIS A 58 -14.17 -10.16 -11.70
N TYR A 59 -13.18 -9.41 -11.16
CA TYR A 59 -12.12 -8.78 -11.93
C TYR A 59 -10.86 -9.64 -12.02
N LEU A 60 -10.75 -10.71 -11.20
CA LEU A 60 -9.63 -11.64 -11.25
C LEU A 60 -9.64 -12.34 -12.61
N SER A 61 -8.61 -12.09 -13.41
CA SER A 61 -8.48 -12.63 -14.76
C SER A 61 -7.49 -13.76 -14.84
N ASP A 62 -6.50 -13.78 -13.95
CA ASP A 62 -5.44 -14.77 -13.96
C ASP A 62 -4.71 -14.79 -12.59
N GLU A 63 -4.09 -15.91 -12.26
CA GLU A 63 -3.21 -16.04 -11.10
C GLU A 63 -2.18 -17.13 -11.34
N GLY A 64 -1.06 -17.09 -10.61
CA GLY A 64 -0.01 -18.09 -10.76
C GLY A 64 1.19 -17.82 -9.88
N ALA A 65 2.30 -18.45 -10.23
CA ALA A 65 3.57 -18.25 -9.56
C ALA A 65 4.72 -18.22 -10.59
N LEU A 66 5.74 -17.44 -10.28
CA LEU A 66 7.02 -17.41 -10.98
C LEU A 66 8.15 -17.53 -9.95
N GLY A 67 8.73 -18.71 -9.84
CA GLY A 67 9.63 -19.04 -8.75
C GLY A 67 8.92 -18.92 -7.40
N ALA A 68 9.45 -18.12 -6.49
CA ALA A 68 8.88 -17.87 -5.17
C ALA A 68 7.81 -16.76 -5.14
N ILE A 69 7.52 -16.10 -6.27
CA ILE A 69 6.54 -15.03 -6.35
C ILE A 69 5.20 -15.59 -6.79
N GLY A 70 4.22 -15.61 -5.88
CA GLY A 70 2.81 -15.74 -6.24
C GLY A 70 2.29 -14.43 -6.83
N TRP A 71 1.31 -14.48 -7.70
CA TRP A 71 0.71 -13.25 -8.23
C TRP A 71 -0.77 -13.43 -8.56
N LYS A 72 -1.49 -12.32 -8.52
CA LYS A 72 -2.87 -12.19 -9.02
C LYS A 72 -2.96 -11.05 -10.02
N GLU A 73 -3.76 -11.25 -11.04
CA GLU A 73 -4.02 -10.27 -12.09
C GLU A 73 -5.51 -9.95 -12.12
N TYR A 74 -5.83 -8.66 -12.10
CA TYR A 74 -7.20 -8.16 -12.20
C TYR A 74 -7.31 -7.32 -13.47
N VAL A 75 -8.41 -7.47 -14.21
CA VAL A 75 -8.68 -6.67 -15.41
C VAL A 75 -9.97 -5.87 -15.20
N VAL A 76 -9.84 -4.54 -15.27
CA VAL A 76 -10.96 -3.61 -15.18
C VAL A 76 -11.20 -3.00 -16.55
N ASN A 77 -12.47 -2.86 -16.94
CA ASN A 77 -12.91 -2.37 -18.26
C ASN A 77 -12.32 -3.19 -19.43
N PRO A 78 -12.48 -4.53 -19.46
CA PRO A 78 -11.84 -5.38 -20.48
C PRO A 78 -12.27 -5.05 -21.91
N ALA A 79 -13.50 -4.55 -22.09
CA ALA A 79 -14.05 -4.16 -23.40
C ALA A 79 -13.78 -2.71 -23.78
N ALA A 80 -13.05 -1.94 -22.98
CA ALA A 80 -12.73 -0.55 -23.30
C ALA A 80 -11.88 -0.45 -24.57
N LYS A 81 -12.26 0.45 -25.47
CA LYS A 81 -11.54 0.74 -26.72
C LYS A 81 -10.35 1.69 -26.51
N GLY A 82 -10.22 2.27 -25.31
CA GLY A 82 -9.12 3.16 -24.95
C GLY A 82 -7.79 2.41 -24.73
N PRO A 83 -6.72 3.13 -24.39
CA PRO A 83 -5.40 2.52 -24.22
C PRO A 83 -5.37 1.52 -23.06
N VAL A 84 -4.56 0.46 -23.21
CA VAL A 84 -4.29 -0.50 -22.17
C VAL A 84 -3.20 0.03 -21.24
N SER A 85 -3.39 -0.11 -19.93
CA SER A 85 -2.36 0.21 -18.93
C SER A 85 -2.12 -0.99 -18.02
N LEU A 86 -0.89 -1.16 -17.58
CA LEU A 86 -0.52 -2.10 -16.52
C LEU A 86 -0.11 -1.32 -15.27
N VAL A 87 -0.69 -1.68 -14.14
CA VAL A 87 -0.29 -1.16 -12.82
C VAL A 87 0.20 -2.31 -11.96
N VAL A 88 1.47 -2.29 -11.58
CA VAL A 88 2.05 -3.22 -10.61
C VAL A 88 1.82 -2.66 -9.22
N VAL A 89 1.21 -3.46 -8.34
CA VAL A 89 0.83 -3.05 -6.98
C VAL A 89 1.55 -3.92 -5.96
N LEU A 90 2.47 -3.33 -5.20
CA LEU A 90 3.20 -4.01 -4.13
C LEU A 90 2.71 -3.51 -2.76
N GLY A 91 2.23 -4.43 -1.93
CA GLY A 91 1.79 -4.14 -0.57
C GLY A 91 2.93 -3.98 0.42
N GLY A 92 2.59 -3.57 1.63
CA GLY A 92 3.50 -3.51 2.77
C GLY A 92 3.71 -4.89 3.41
N ARG A 93 4.16 -4.87 4.67
CA ARG A 93 4.40 -6.11 5.43
C ARG A 93 3.15 -6.99 5.57
N GLU A 94 1.97 -6.40 5.64
CA GLU A 94 0.68 -7.09 5.76
C GLU A 94 0.30 -7.87 4.50
N SER A 95 0.83 -7.44 3.35
CA SER A 95 0.59 -8.11 2.05
C SER A 95 1.64 -9.17 1.73
N ILE A 96 2.65 -9.31 2.58
CA ILE A 96 3.65 -10.37 2.49
C ILE A 96 3.12 -11.56 3.29
N GLY A 97 2.68 -12.61 2.61
CA GLY A 97 2.22 -13.85 3.23
C GLY A 97 3.40 -14.72 3.65
N ASP A 98 3.24 -15.44 4.77
CA ASP A 98 4.05 -16.58 5.12
C ASP A 98 3.13 -17.80 5.32
N GLU A 99 3.71 -18.98 5.53
CA GLU A 99 2.97 -20.23 5.76
C GLU A 99 1.99 -20.17 6.95
N HIS A 100 2.15 -19.17 7.84
CA HIS A 100 1.32 -18.99 9.05
C HIS A 100 0.38 -17.79 8.95
N ARG A 101 0.53 -16.91 7.93
CA ARG A 101 -0.29 -15.72 7.73
C ARG A 101 -0.70 -15.57 6.28
N PRO A 102 -2.00 -15.63 5.96
CA PRO A 102 -2.46 -15.26 4.65
C PRO A 102 -2.11 -13.78 4.37
N SER A 103 -1.67 -13.49 3.16
CA SER A 103 -1.43 -12.13 2.72
C SER A 103 -2.73 -11.35 2.68
N GLU A 104 -2.68 -10.10 3.15
CA GLU A 104 -3.78 -9.16 2.95
C GLU A 104 -3.65 -8.50 1.58
N PRO A 105 -4.76 -8.19 0.92
CA PRO A 105 -4.72 -7.40 -0.31
C PRO A 105 -4.00 -6.06 -0.08
N PRO A 106 -3.16 -5.62 -1.03
CA PRO A 106 -2.49 -4.33 -0.90
C PRO A 106 -3.50 -3.18 -0.73
N PRO A 107 -3.22 -2.18 0.12
CA PRO A 107 -4.12 -1.04 0.36
C PRO A 107 -4.48 -0.25 -0.91
N ALA A 108 -3.66 -0.31 -1.94
CA ALA A 108 -3.89 0.33 -3.23
C ALA A 108 -4.96 -0.36 -4.09
N LEU A 109 -5.21 -1.67 -3.89
CA LEU A 109 -6.01 -2.48 -4.81
C LEU A 109 -7.46 -2.00 -4.91
N ASP A 110 -8.14 -1.86 -3.79
CA ASP A 110 -9.55 -1.42 -3.76
C ASP A 110 -9.76 0.00 -4.32
N PRO A 111 -9.00 1.01 -3.89
CA PRO A 111 -9.10 2.35 -4.47
C PRO A 111 -8.77 2.40 -5.97
N LEU A 112 -7.78 1.63 -6.43
CA LEU A 112 -7.40 1.58 -7.84
C LEU A 112 -8.52 0.95 -8.70
N ILE A 113 -9.08 -0.19 -8.28
CA ILE A 113 -10.21 -0.81 -9.00
C ILE A 113 -11.40 0.14 -9.03
N THR A 114 -11.72 0.78 -7.90
CA THR A 114 -12.82 1.75 -7.81
C THR A 114 -12.60 2.92 -8.77
N TYR A 115 -11.39 3.49 -8.81
CA TYR A 115 -11.05 4.56 -9.75
C TYR A 115 -11.10 4.07 -11.20
N ALA A 116 -10.56 2.90 -11.50
CA ALA A 116 -10.52 2.34 -12.85
C ALA A 116 -11.92 2.17 -13.45
N LYS A 117 -12.91 1.80 -12.62
CA LYS A 117 -14.33 1.65 -13.06
C LYS A 117 -14.95 2.96 -13.52
N THR A 118 -14.65 4.05 -12.85
CA THR A 118 -15.37 5.33 -13.03
C THR A 118 -14.54 6.43 -13.67
N GLY A 119 -13.22 6.40 -13.49
CA GLY A 119 -12.30 7.45 -13.89
C GLY A 119 -11.42 7.11 -15.11
N SER A 120 -11.34 5.83 -15.51
CA SER A 120 -10.52 5.43 -16.66
C SER A 120 -11.38 5.13 -17.89
N LYS A 121 -10.94 5.66 -19.04
CA LYS A 121 -11.52 5.35 -20.36
C LYS A 121 -10.87 4.12 -21.03
N GLY A 122 -9.80 3.60 -20.48
CA GLY A 122 -9.02 2.49 -21.02
C GLY A 122 -9.13 1.22 -20.17
N LYS A 123 -8.61 0.14 -20.73
CA LYS A 123 -8.45 -1.14 -20.01
C LYS A 123 -7.31 -1.00 -19.00
N ILE A 124 -7.56 -1.36 -17.75
CA ILE A 124 -6.55 -1.39 -16.69
C ILE A 124 -6.28 -2.83 -16.28
N VAL A 125 -5.05 -3.27 -16.45
CA VAL A 125 -4.52 -4.53 -15.92
C VAL A 125 -3.81 -4.20 -14.62
N ILE A 126 -4.18 -4.86 -13.53
CA ILE A 126 -3.60 -4.67 -12.20
C ILE A 126 -2.89 -5.97 -11.84
N LEU A 127 -1.58 -5.93 -11.77
CA LEU A 127 -0.75 -7.06 -11.34
C LEU A 127 -0.39 -6.87 -9.87
N VAL A 128 -0.73 -7.86 -9.05
CA VAL A 128 -0.46 -7.91 -7.62
C VAL A 128 0.51 -9.05 -7.32
N PRO A 129 1.82 -8.84 -7.42
CA PRO A 129 2.80 -9.83 -7.00
C PRO A 129 2.80 -9.97 -5.48
N GLN A 130 2.85 -11.19 -5.00
CA GLN A 130 3.03 -11.53 -3.60
C GLN A 130 4.48 -11.96 -3.38
N LEU A 131 5.24 -11.08 -2.73
CA LEU A 131 6.63 -11.35 -2.42
C LEU A 131 6.74 -12.16 -1.12
N PRO A 132 7.50 -13.24 -1.08
CA PRO A 132 7.71 -13.99 0.15
C PRO A 132 8.60 -13.21 1.13
N VAL A 133 8.38 -13.43 2.41
CA VAL A 133 9.27 -12.92 3.47
C VAL A 133 10.60 -13.67 3.38
N ASN A 134 11.71 -12.94 3.40
CA ASN A 134 13.02 -13.56 3.67
C ASN A 134 13.38 -13.45 5.16
N ASP A 135 14.28 -14.32 5.62
CA ASP A 135 14.71 -14.33 7.02
C ASP A 135 15.42 -13.05 7.43
N GLY A 136 16.05 -12.34 6.50
CA GLY A 136 16.65 -11.02 6.72
C GLY A 136 15.62 -9.91 7.04
N GLN A 137 14.35 -10.08 6.65
CA GLN A 137 13.29 -9.12 7.00
C GLN A 137 12.75 -9.32 8.43
N LYS A 138 13.05 -10.45 9.07
CA LYS A 138 12.80 -10.69 10.50
C LYS A 138 13.81 -9.96 11.38
N ALA A 139 14.94 -9.53 10.84
CA ALA A 139 15.98 -8.81 11.57
C ALA A 139 15.54 -7.37 11.88
N GLY A 140 15.70 -6.99 13.15
CA GLY A 140 15.10 -5.81 13.78
C GLY A 140 15.53 -4.44 13.22
N ARG A 141 15.02 -3.39 13.87
CA ARG A 141 15.15 -1.94 13.56
C ARG A 141 16.52 -1.42 13.11
N ARG A 142 17.62 -2.14 13.40
CA ARG A 142 18.99 -1.71 13.06
C ARG A 142 19.29 -1.77 11.56
N GLN A 143 18.66 -2.69 10.81
CA GLN A 143 18.82 -2.83 9.35
C GLN A 143 18.02 -1.81 8.53
N MET A 144 17.07 -1.10 9.12
CA MET A 144 16.27 -0.10 8.39
C MET A 144 17.04 1.16 7.96
N ARG A 145 18.30 1.34 8.41
CA ARG A 145 19.14 2.47 7.97
C ARG A 145 19.55 2.37 6.50
N GLN A 146 19.70 1.15 5.98
CA GLN A 146 20.06 0.87 4.57
C GLN A 146 18.85 0.42 3.72
N GLY A 147 17.64 0.46 4.29
CA GLY A 147 16.45 -0.15 3.72
C GLY A 147 16.38 -1.66 4.03
N PRO A 148 15.17 -2.26 3.97
CA PRO A 148 15.01 -3.70 4.19
C PRO A 148 15.70 -4.49 3.08
N ALA A 149 16.18 -5.70 3.38
CA ALA A 149 16.70 -6.62 2.36
C ALA A 149 15.64 -6.90 1.29
N ALA A 150 16.08 -7.16 0.05
CA ALA A 150 15.15 -7.54 -1.02
C ALA A 150 14.41 -8.83 -0.65
N PRO A 151 13.09 -8.93 -0.96
CA PRO A 151 12.35 -10.18 -0.79
C PRO A 151 12.95 -11.31 -1.61
N ASN A 152 12.78 -12.56 -1.16
CA ASN A 152 13.16 -13.72 -1.96
C ASN A 152 12.44 -13.71 -3.30
N GLY A 153 13.17 -13.99 -4.38
CA GLY A 153 12.62 -14.02 -5.73
C GLY A 153 12.28 -12.64 -6.34
N ALA A 154 12.56 -11.53 -5.65
CA ALA A 154 12.33 -10.18 -6.21
C ALA A 154 13.09 -9.91 -7.51
N ASP A 155 14.15 -10.69 -7.79
CA ASP A 155 14.86 -10.69 -9.06
C ASP A 155 14.00 -11.12 -10.25
N LYS A 156 12.94 -11.90 -10.02
CA LYS A 156 11.98 -12.36 -11.03
C LYS A 156 10.85 -11.37 -11.34
N LEU A 157 10.71 -10.30 -10.54
CA LEU A 157 9.66 -9.29 -10.78
C LEU A 157 9.72 -8.65 -12.17
N PRO A 158 10.88 -8.25 -12.71
CA PRO A 158 10.95 -7.69 -14.06
C PRO A 158 10.47 -8.66 -15.14
N GLU A 159 10.82 -9.95 -15.00
CA GLU A 159 10.38 -11.01 -15.92
C GLU A 159 8.85 -11.15 -15.89
N LEU A 160 8.26 -11.21 -14.69
CA LEU A 160 6.81 -11.27 -14.50
C LEU A 160 6.10 -10.05 -15.12
N VAL A 161 6.63 -8.84 -14.88
CA VAL A 161 6.05 -7.60 -15.43
C VAL A 161 6.10 -7.62 -16.96
N ARG A 162 7.24 -7.98 -17.56
CA ARG A 162 7.39 -8.05 -19.03
C ARG A 162 6.44 -9.07 -19.65
N ALA A 163 6.27 -10.24 -19.03
CA ALA A 163 5.31 -11.23 -19.50
C ALA A 163 3.86 -10.71 -19.49
N ARG A 164 3.48 -9.85 -18.53
CA ARG A 164 2.15 -9.22 -18.51
C ARG A 164 2.03 -8.09 -19.52
N VAL A 165 3.10 -7.30 -19.71
CA VAL A 165 3.18 -6.28 -20.79
C VAL A 165 2.96 -6.92 -22.16
N GLU A 166 3.64 -8.01 -22.44
CA GLU A 166 3.51 -8.76 -23.69
C GLU A 166 2.10 -9.37 -23.85
N LYS A 167 1.62 -10.09 -22.84
CA LYS A 167 0.29 -10.73 -22.85
C LYS A 167 -0.84 -9.75 -23.19
N HIS A 168 -0.76 -8.52 -22.70
CA HIS A 168 -1.81 -7.52 -22.86
C HIS A 168 -1.51 -6.46 -23.92
N GLY A 169 -0.35 -6.48 -24.55
CA GLY A 169 0.07 -5.48 -25.54
C GLY A 169 0.17 -4.08 -24.92
N VAL A 170 0.72 -3.96 -23.71
CA VAL A 170 0.80 -2.67 -22.99
C VAL A 170 1.96 -1.83 -23.53
N PRO A 171 1.71 -0.59 -23.99
CA PRO A 171 2.80 0.29 -24.42
C PRO A 171 3.73 0.61 -23.24
N PRO A 172 5.06 0.75 -23.46
CA PRO A 172 6.01 1.09 -22.38
C PRO A 172 5.64 2.34 -21.57
N ALA A 173 5.09 3.37 -22.25
CA ALA A 173 4.63 4.59 -21.59
C ALA A 173 3.41 4.41 -20.68
N ARG A 174 2.82 3.21 -20.65
CA ARG A 174 1.63 2.89 -19.86
C ARG A 174 1.85 1.75 -18.87
N VAL A 175 3.10 1.48 -18.53
CA VAL A 175 3.48 0.55 -17.46
C VAL A 175 3.78 1.37 -16.22
N PHE A 176 3.02 1.14 -15.15
CA PHE A 176 3.06 1.92 -13.92
C PHE A 176 3.26 1.04 -12.71
N ALA A 177 3.72 1.63 -11.61
CA ALA A 177 3.88 0.93 -10.35
C ALA A 177 3.36 1.75 -9.16
N THR A 178 2.91 1.06 -8.13
CA THR A 178 2.69 1.66 -6.82
C THR A 178 3.04 0.69 -5.71
N GLY A 179 3.58 1.22 -4.62
CA GLY A 179 3.94 0.41 -3.46
C GLY A 179 3.95 1.20 -2.17
N VAL A 180 3.62 0.51 -1.07
CA VAL A 180 3.64 1.07 0.28
C VAL A 180 4.68 0.35 1.15
N SER A 181 5.42 1.11 1.98
CA SER A 181 6.37 0.56 2.94
C SER A 181 7.35 -0.42 2.26
N LEU A 182 7.36 -1.70 2.62
CA LEU A 182 8.24 -2.71 1.99
C LEU A 182 8.04 -2.80 0.47
N GLY A 183 6.80 -2.75 -0.01
CA GLY A 183 6.52 -2.73 -1.45
C GLY A 183 7.04 -1.46 -2.12
N GLY A 184 6.96 -0.32 -1.46
CA GLY A 184 7.54 0.94 -1.95
C GLY A 184 9.07 0.89 -2.03
N HIS A 185 9.73 0.28 -1.05
CA HIS A 185 11.19 0.03 -1.13
C HIS A 185 11.55 -0.86 -2.32
N GLU A 186 10.73 -1.89 -2.60
CA GLU A 186 11.00 -2.77 -3.74
C GLU A 186 10.77 -2.05 -5.08
N ILE A 187 9.74 -1.19 -5.17
CA ILE A 187 9.58 -0.34 -6.36
C ILE A 187 10.83 0.53 -6.58
N TYR A 188 11.39 1.17 -5.55
CA TYR A 188 12.63 1.93 -5.71
C TYR A 188 13.79 1.07 -6.23
N ARG A 189 13.94 -0.18 -5.75
CA ARG A 189 14.96 -1.09 -6.27
C ARG A 189 14.75 -1.42 -7.73
N LEU A 190 13.50 -1.66 -8.12
CA LEU A 190 13.14 -1.92 -9.52
C LEU A 190 13.43 -0.71 -10.42
N LEU A 191 13.14 0.51 -9.95
CA LEU A 191 13.40 1.74 -10.69
C LEU A 191 14.89 1.99 -10.94
N VAL A 192 15.75 1.54 -10.03
CA VAL A 192 17.22 1.61 -10.19
C VAL A 192 17.71 0.49 -11.10
N ARG A 193 17.27 -0.74 -10.87
CA ARG A 193 17.75 -1.93 -11.60
C ARG A 193 17.24 -1.99 -13.03
N GLU A 194 16.03 -1.52 -13.26
CA GLU A 194 15.29 -1.56 -14.52
C GLU A 194 14.73 -0.17 -14.86
N PRO A 195 15.57 0.81 -15.18
CA PRO A 195 15.16 2.22 -15.30
C PRO A 195 14.03 2.49 -16.29
N LYS A 196 13.88 1.62 -17.31
CA LYS A 196 12.87 1.74 -18.37
C LYS A 196 11.62 0.88 -18.16
N LEU A 197 11.54 0.15 -17.03
CA LEU A 197 10.43 -0.77 -16.80
C LEU A 197 9.11 -0.04 -16.54
N PHE A 198 9.16 1.09 -15.85
CA PHE A 198 7.99 1.87 -15.49
C PHE A 198 8.08 3.29 -16.01
N ALA A 199 6.99 3.80 -16.58
CA ALA A 199 6.89 5.20 -16.97
C ALA A 199 6.67 6.12 -15.76
N ARG A 200 5.84 5.68 -14.80
CA ARG A 200 5.54 6.41 -13.55
C ARG A 200 5.41 5.47 -12.36
N ALA A 201 5.68 6.00 -11.18
CA ALA A 201 5.41 5.29 -9.96
C ALA A 201 4.87 6.21 -8.85
N VAL A 202 3.91 5.67 -8.07
CA VAL A 202 3.45 6.24 -6.80
C VAL A 202 4.05 5.44 -5.66
N ILE A 203 4.75 6.10 -4.76
CA ILE A 203 5.38 5.47 -3.60
C ILE A 203 4.84 6.07 -2.32
N VAL A 204 4.46 5.22 -1.37
CA VAL A 204 3.86 5.65 -0.11
C VAL A 204 4.68 5.12 1.06
N SER A 205 5.09 6.02 1.97
CA SER A 205 5.82 5.70 3.20
C SER A 205 6.99 4.74 2.98
N ALA A 206 7.80 5.03 1.97
CA ALA A 206 9.01 4.27 1.65
C ALA A 206 10.12 5.19 1.14
N VAL A 207 11.35 4.67 1.14
CA VAL A 207 12.53 5.36 0.64
C VAL A 207 13.39 4.41 -0.17
N GLY A 208 14.17 4.95 -1.10
CA GLY A 208 15.19 4.24 -1.85
C GLY A 208 16.59 4.52 -1.32
N ASP A 209 17.57 4.09 -2.10
CA ASP A 209 18.97 4.44 -1.95
C ASP A 209 19.25 5.76 -2.68
N ALA A 210 19.49 6.82 -1.92
CA ALA A 210 19.70 8.15 -2.48
C ALA A 210 21.00 8.24 -3.33
N GLU A 211 21.99 7.39 -3.09
CA GLU A 211 23.22 7.34 -3.90
C GLU A 211 22.93 6.86 -5.33
N LYS A 212 21.90 6.02 -5.50
CA LYS A 212 21.43 5.48 -6.79
C LYS A 212 20.28 6.28 -7.42
N ALA A 213 19.95 7.42 -6.85
CA ALA A 213 18.82 8.25 -7.31
C ALA A 213 18.96 8.69 -8.78
N GLY A 214 20.20 8.79 -9.30
CA GLY A 214 20.49 9.14 -10.70
C GLY A 214 19.98 8.12 -11.72
N ASP A 215 19.82 6.86 -11.32
CA ASP A 215 19.37 5.78 -12.19
C ASP A 215 17.83 5.79 -12.39
N VAL A 216 17.10 6.57 -11.58
CA VAL A 216 15.64 6.64 -11.64
C VAL A 216 15.18 7.47 -12.85
N GLN A 217 14.61 6.82 -13.86
CA GLN A 217 14.09 7.46 -15.07
C GLN A 217 12.57 7.67 -15.04
N ALA A 218 11.83 6.89 -14.27
CA ALA A 218 10.39 7.05 -14.12
C ALA A 218 10.02 8.38 -13.43
N GLU A 219 8.88 8.95 -13.79
CA GLU A 219 8.30 10.03 -12.99
C GLU A 219 7.80 9.50 -11.65
N LEU A 220 8.13 10.18 -10.56
CA LEU A 220 7.76 9.77 -9.20
C LEU A 220 6.80 10.75 -8.53
N ARG A 221 5.79 10.19 -7.88
CA ARG A 221 5.03 10.91 -6.85
C ARG A 221 5.13 10.14 -5.53
N VAL A 222 5.74 10.77 -4.55
CA VAL A 222 6.00 10.18 -3.23
C VAL A 222 5.03 10.78 -2.24
N TYR A 223 4.24 9.95 -1.57
CA TYR A 223 3.37 10.34 -0.46
C TYR A 223 4.01 9.89 0.85
N HIS A 224 4.14 10.79 1.82
CA HIS A 224 4.75 10.43 3.09
C HIS A 224 4.08 11.15 4.26
N GLY A 225 3.82 10.40 5.34
CA GLY A 225 3.27 10.96 6.58
C GLY A 225 4.27 11.89 7.25
N ALA A 226 3.82 13.10 7.65
CA ALA A 226 4.68 14.03 8.38
C ALA A 226 5.10 13.45 9.75
N ASP A 227 4.23 12.63 10.35
CA ASP A 227 4.41 12.05 11.68
C ASP A 227 4.76 10.56 11.59
N ASP A 228 5.38 10.12 10.48
CA ASP A 228 5.80 8.73 10.27
C ASP A 228 6.89 8.33 11.27
N GLU A 229 6.52 7.46 12.19
CA GLU A 229 7.37 6.96 13.28
C GLU A 229 8.25 5.77 12.89
N VAL A 230 8.02 5.19 11.71
CA VAL A 230 8.78 4.04 11.20
C VAL A 230 9.87 4.49 10.25
N ILE A 231 9.52 5.36 9.32
CA ILE A 231 10.43 5.94 8.32
C ILE A 231 10.32 7.45 8.43
N ALA A 232 11.34 8.09 9.01
CA ALA A 232 11.32 9.53 9.21
C ALA A 232 11.08 10.29 7.90
N PHE A 233 10.17 11.28 7.91
CA PHE A 233 9.78 12.11 6.78
C PHE A 233 10.98 12.71 6.04
N GLY A 234 12.02 13.16 6.78
CA GLY A 234 13.24 13.72 6.21
C GLY A 234 13.95 12.78 5.22
N ARG A 235 13.86 11.46 5.42
CA ARG A 235 14.45 10.48 4.49
C ARG A 235 13.72 10.46 3.14
N ALA A 236 12.39 10.58 3.15
CA ALA A 236 11.62 10.68 1.91
C ALA A 236 11.96 11.97 1.16
N LYS A 237 12.13 13.09 1.88
CA LYS A 237 12.57 14.36 1.31
C LYS A 237 13.95 14.22 0.69
N THR A 238 14.93 13.67 1.40
CA THR A 238 16.29 13.44 0.90
C THR A 238 16.27 12.60 -0.40
N MET A 239 15.45 11.55 -0.47
CA MET A 239 15.33 10.72 -1.67
C MET A 239 14.76 11.49 -2.87
N VAL A 240 13.71 12.29 -2.66
CA VAL A 240 13.11 13.12 -3.72
C VAL A 240 14.07 14.19 -4.20
N ASP A 241 14.76 14.86 -3.26
CA ASP A 241 15.78 15.87 -3.59
C ASP A 241 16.92 15.26 -4.40
N ALA A 242 17.39 14.06 -4.03
CA ALA A 242 18.45 13.34 -4.74
C ALA A 242 18.07 12.95 -6.18
N VAL A 243 16.82 12.50 -6.39
CA VAL A 243 16.29 12.23 -7.74
C VAL A 243 16.28 13.52 -8.56
N ASN A 244 15.76 14.61 -8.00
CA ASN A 244 15.63 15.89 -8.70
C ASN A 244 16.99 16.58 -8.95
N ALA A 245 17.98 16.34 -8.12
CA ALA A 245 19.34 16.85 -8.36
C ALA A 245 19.99 16.24 -9.61
N LYS A 246 19.63 15.01 -9.94
CA LYS A 246 20.11 14.31 -11.14
C LYS A 246 19.17 14.43 -12.33
N ASN A 247 17.88 14.44 -12.07
CA ASN A 247 16.81 14.47 -13.05
C ASN A 247 15.78 15.55 -12.65
N PRO A 248 15.97 16.83 -12.95
CA PRO A 248 15.12 17.93 -12.47
C PRO A 248 13.63 17.74 -12.79
N GLY A 249 12.77 17.93 -11.79
CA GLY A 249 11.31 17.78 -11.92
C GLY A 249 10.81 16.34 -12.01
N ARG A 250 11.66 15.33 -11.90
CA ARG A 250 11.32 13.92 -12.03
C ARG A 250 10.52 13.38 -10.84
N ALA A 251 10.76 13.90 -9.65
CA ALA A 251 10.09 13.44 -8.43
C ALA A 251 9.35 14.59 -7.72
N SER A 252 8.18 14.27 -7.14
CA SER A 252 7.42 15.19 -6.29
C SER A 252 7.10 14.52 -4.95
N LEU A 253 7.14 15.32 -3.85
CA LEU A 253 6.81 14.87 -2.51
C LEU A 253 5.49 15.50 -2.06
N VAL A 254 4.53 14.65 -1.71
CA VAL A 254 3.24 15.03 -1.11
C VAL A 254 3.30 14.74 0.39
N THR A 255 3.36 15.79 1.19
CA THR A 255 3.35 15.69 2.65
C THR A 255 1.94 15.41 3.15
N LEU A 256 1.75 14.31 3.85
CA LEU A 256 0.50 13.95 4.49
C LEU A 256 0.53 14.43 5.96
N LYS A 257 0.04 15.66 6.20
CA LYS A 257 0.03 16.28 7.53
C LYS A 257 -0.79 15.46 8.53
N GLY A 258 -0.27 15.27 9.74
CA GLY A 258 -0.92 14.51 10.81
C GLY A 258 -1.05 13.00 10.53
N LYS A 259 -0.37 12.48 9.52
CA LYS A 259 -0.44 11.05 9.18
C LYS A 259 0.82 10.32 9.64
N ARG A 260 0.59 9.19 10.31
CA ARG A 260 1.60 8.23 10.73
C ARG A 260 1.84 7.20 9.64
N HIS A 261 2.81 6.32 9.84
CA HIS A 261 3.18 5.30 8.86
C HIS A 261 2.01 4.47 8.31
N ARG A 262 1.14 4.01 9.20
CA ARG A 262 -0.01 3.16 8.84
C ARG A 262 -1.15 3.89 8.16
N ASP A 263 -1.31 5.19 8.44
CA ASP A 263 -2.41 6.00 7.92
C ASP A 263 -2.13 6.57 6.53
N ALA A 264 -0.86 6.58 6.14
CA ALA A 264 -0.40 7.23 4.92
C ALA A 264 -0.95 6.55 3.66
N ALA A 265 -1.08 5.22 3.66
CA ALA A 265 -1.59 4.48 2.50
C ALA A 265 -3.05 4.83 2.20
N GLU A 266 -3.91 4.82 3.21
CA GLU A 266 -5.30 5.23 3.07
C GLU A 266 -5.40 6.69 2.62
N ALA A 267 -4.65 7.60 3.27
CA ALA A 267 -4.66 9.02 2.94
C ALA A 267 -4.16 9.34 1.52
N ALA A 268 -3.25 8.53 0.98
CA ALA A 268 -2.74 8.68 -0.39
C ALA A 268 -3.70 8.09 -1.42
N TYR A 269 -4.11 6.84 -1.22
CA TYR A 269 -4.83 6.07 -2.23
C TYR A 269 -6.33 6.38 -2.30
N SER A 270 -6.95 6.93 -1.24
CA SER A 270 -8.34 7.39 -1.29
C SER A 270 -8.54 8.61 -2.20
N LYS A 271 -7.48 9.32 -2.56
CA LYS A 271 -7.55 10.52 -3.41
C LYS A 271 -7.54 10.15 -4.89
N SER A 272 -8.56 10.57 -5.63
CA SER A 272 -8.62 10.38 -7.08
C SER A 272 -7.44 11.02 -7.82
N ASP A 273 -6.83 12.09 -7.28
CA ASP A 273 -5.67 12.77 -7.85
C ASP A 273 -4.42 11.87 -7.92
N CYS A 274 -4.27 10.94 -6.97
CA CYS A 274 -3.22 9.92 -7.01
C CYS A 274 -3.32 9.11 -8.32
N TRP A 275 -4.49 8.61 -8.62
CA TRP A 275 -4.74 7.75 -9.78
C TRP A 275 -4.78 8.51 -11.09
N LYS A 276 -5.37 9.71 -11.10
CA LYS A 276 -5.33 10.61 -12.27
C LYS A 276 -3.90 10.90 -12.70
N TRP A 277 -3.02 11.16 -11.73
CA TRP A 277 -1.62 11.41 -12.02
C TRP A 277 -0.90 10.16 -12.52
N LEU A 278 -1.11 9.02 -11.88
CA LEU A 278 -0.43 7.77 -12.24
C LEU A 278 -0.81 7.31 -13.65
N LEU A 279 -2.09 7.42 -14.01
CA LEU A 279 -2.68 6.86 -15.24
C LEU A 279 -2.81 7.88 -16.41
N ARG A 280 -2.33 9.11 -16.23
CA ARG A 280 -2.39 10.17 -17.28
C ARG A 280 -1.64 9.80 -18.56
#